data_d94ebc6c64a5beaf591176c5933fece2
#
_entry.id   d94ebc6c64a5beaf591176c5933fece2
#
_cell.length_a   1.000
_cell.length_b   1.000
_cell.length_c   1.000
_cell.angle_alpha   90.00
_cell.angle_beta   90.00
_cell.angle_gamma   90.00
#
_symmetry.space_group_name_H-M   'P 1'
#
loop_
_entity.id
_entity.type
_entity.pdbx_description
1 polymer ?
#
loop_
_entity_poly.entity_id
_entity_poly.type
_entity_poly.pdbx_seq_one_letter_code
_entity_poly.pdbx_strand_id
1 'polypeptide(L)'
;MENSVIQRLKMYFKDSSLRNRDVANKINMPEKTFNNKMNGLRGLDLDTLTSVLLHYGDISAEWLLRGEGNMNKSEEKNSDIHIMYETSRKQILLRDERIRDLEIELELANTRYEELKKEVLALKRIAKSS
;
A
#
# COMPACT_ATOMS: atom_id res chain seq x y z
N MET A 1 10.21 -34.67 -7.27
CA MET A 1 9.75 -33.52 -6.44
C MET A 1 9.36 -32.33 -7.31
N GLU A 2 8.22 -31.76 -7.07
CA GLU A 2 7.85 -30.54 -7.76
C GLU A 2 8.71 -29.37 -7.23
N ASN A 3 9.19 -28.56 -8.16
CA ASN A 3 9.88 -27.34 -7.82
C ASN A 3 8.90 -26.37 -7.16
N SER A 4 9.36 -25.62 -6.18
CA SER A 4 8.56 -24.57 -5.50
C SER A 4 8.01 -23.54 -6.48
N VAL A 5 8.75 -23.20 -7.53
CA VAL A 5 8.30 -22.28 -8.58
C VAL A 5 7.10 -22.86 -9.32
N ILE A 6 7.14 -24.16 -9.65
CA ILE A 6 6.01 -24.84 -10.31
C ILE A 6 4.77 -24.83 -9.42
N GLN A 7 4.93 -25.08 -8.12
CA GLN A 7 3.83 -25.04 -7.17
C GLN A 7 3.19 -23.66 -7.09
N ARG A 8 4.00 -22.60 -7.07
CA ARG A 8 3.51 -21.22 -7.07
C ARG A 8 2.81 -20.86 -8.38
N LEU A 9 3.33 -21.30 -9.53
CA LEU A 9 2.65 -21.13 -10.82
C LEU A 9 1.28 -21.80 -10.83
N LYS A 10 1.19 -23.02 -10.31
CA LYS A 10 -0.08 -23.75 -10.19
C LYS A 10 -1.07 -22.98 -9.33
N MET A 11 -0.61 -22.39 -8.21
CA MET A 11 -1.44 -21.53 -7.36
C MET A 11 -1.97 -20.32 -8.12
N TYR A 12 -1.11 -19.65 -8.86
CA TYR A 12 -1.50 -18.48 -9.66
C TYR A 12 -2.53 -18.86 -10.72
N PHE A 13 -2.31 -19.95 -11.46
CA PHE A 13 -3.25 -20.39 -12.49
C PHE A 13 -4.60 -20.78 -11.90
N LYS A 14 -4.59 -21.45 -10.76
CA LYS A 14 -5.83 -21.81 -10.06
C LYS A 14 -6.59 -20.57 -9.58
N ASP A 15 -5.89 -19.61 -9.00
CA ASP A 15 -6.48 -18.37 -8.51
C ASP A 15 -7.05 -17.53 -9.65
N SER A 16 -6.39 -17.54 -10.81
CA SER A 16 -6.80 -16.78 -12.00
C SER A 16 -7.76 -17.57 -12.90
N SER A 17 -8.16 -18.76 -12.50
CA SER A 17 -9.03 -19.66 -13.27
C SER A 17 -8.45 -20.00 -14.64
N LEU A 18 -7.14 -20.15 -14.73
CA LEU A 18 -6.41 -20.51 -15.94
C LEU A 18 -6.11 -21.99 -15.97
N ARG A 19 -6.37 -22.63 -17.10
CA ARG A 19 -5.98 -24.01 -17.34
C ARG A 19 -4.65 -24.06 -18.07
N ASN A 20 -3.90 -25.15 -17.90
CA ASN A 20 -2.64 -25.35 -18.61
C ASN A 20 -2.80 -25.15 -20.13
N ARG A 21 -3.92 -25.60 -20.69
CA ARG A 21 -4.25 -25.41 -22.10
C ARG A 21 -4.27 -23.92 -22.50
N ASP A 22 -4.90 -23.10 -21.69
CA ASP A 22 -5.03 -21.66 -21.96
C ASP A 22 -3.66 -20.96 -21.93
N VAL A 23 -2.84 -21.32 -20.95
CA VAL A 23 -1.48 -20.78 -20.80
C VAL A 23 -0.60 -21.24 -21.96
N ALA A 24 -0.64 -22.54 -22.29
CA ALA A 24 0.16 -23.10 -23.39
C ALA A 24 -0.18 -22.40 -24.72
N ASN A 25 -1.46 -22.18 -25.00
CA ASN A 25 -1.88 -21.46 -26.20
C ASN A 25 -1.36 -20.02 -26.22
N LYS A 26 -1.39 -19.36 -25.09
CA LYS A 26 -0.95 -17.96 -24.99
C LYS A 26 0.55 -17.80 -25.21
N ILE A 27 1.35 -18.75 -24.76
CA ILE A 27 2.81 -18.71 -24.93
C ILE A 27 3.29 -19.48 -26.17
N ASN A 28 2.36 -19.92 -27.02
CA ASN A 28 2.64 -20.65 -28.27
C ASN A 28 3.44 -21.95 -28.03
N MET A 29 3.02 -22.73 -27.06
CA MET A 29 3.61 -24.01 -26.72
C MET A 29 2.57 -25.13 -26.85
N PRO A 30 2.97 -26.32 -27.33
CA PRO A 30 2.04 -27.45 -27.30
C PRO A 30 1.58 -27.78 -25.86
N GLU A 31 0.30 -28.03 -25.68
CA GLU A 31 -0.29 -28.33 -24.39
C GLU A 31 0.43 -29.49 -23.68
N LYS A 32 0.69 -30.55 -24.42
CA LYS A 32 1.39 -31.73 -23.87
C LYS A 32 2.77 -31.38 -23.33
N THR A 33 3.52 -30.55 -24.07
CA THR A 33 4.84 -30.11 -23.65
C THR A 33 4.77 -29.27 -22.37
N PHE A 34 3.81 -28.35 -22.31
CA PHE A 34 3.58 -27.50 -21.14
C PHE A 34 3.16 -28.34 -19.93
N ASN A 35 2.23 -29.29 -20.12
CA ASN A 35 1.80 -30.20 -19.05
C ASN A 35 2.97 -31.00 -18.49
N ASN A 36 3.85 -31.51 -19.35
CA ASN A 36 5.02 -32.25 -18.91
C ASN A 36 5.98 -31.40 -18.07
N LYS A 37 6.15 -30.13 -18.45
CA LYS A 37 6.96 -29.18 -17.68
C LYS A 37 6.33 -28.88 -16.33
N MET A 38 5.03 -28.66 -16.29
CA MET A 38 4.29 -28.35 -15.07
C MET A 38 4.17 -29.56 -14.13
N ASN A 39 4.22 -30.77 -14.66
CA ASN A 39 4.20 -31.99 -13.87
C ASN A 39 5.60 -32.41 -13.39
N GLY A 40 6.63 -31.66 -13.73
CA GLY A 40 7.99 -31.92 -13.32
C GLY A 40 8.73 -32.97 -14.15
N LEU A 41 8.10 -33.52 -15.20
CA LEU A 41 8.69 -34.56 -16.03
C LEU A 41 9.89 -34.06 -16.86
N ARG A 42 9.87 -32.81 -17.30
CA ARG A 42 10.94 -32.20 -18.08
C ARG A 42 11.58 -31.00 -17.42
N GLY A 43 11.09 -30.60 -16.28
CA GLY A 43 11.54 -29.37 -15.63
C GLY A 43 11.09 -28.09 -16.36
N LEU A 44 10.98 -27.02 -15.60
CA LEU A 44 10.60 -25.71 -16.13
C LEU A 44 11.86 -24.97 -16.55
N ASP A 45 11.99 -24.68 -17.83
CA ASP A 45 13.15 -23.97 -18.37
C ASP A 45 12.96 -22.44 -18.31
N LEU A 46 14.07 -21.73 -18.47
CA LEU A 46 14.09 -20.27 -18.41
C LEU A 46 13.22 -19.64 -19.50
N ASP A 47 13.24 -20.17 -20.70
CA ASP A 47 12.44 -19.65 -21.83
C ASP A 47 10.95 -19.74 -21.56
N THR A 48 10.48 -20.86 -21.04
CA THR A 48 9.08 -21.06 -20.67
C THR A 48 8.68 -20.11 -19.56
N LEU A 49 9.50 -19.99 -18.51
CA LEU A 49 9.25 -19.10 -17.37
C LEU A 49 9.21 -17.65 -17.83
N THR A 50 10.13 -17.22 -18.65
CA THR A 50 10.17 -15.88 -19.22
C THR A 50 8.93 -15.57 -20.04
N SER A 51 8.49 -16.52 -20.88
CA SER A 51 7.26 -16.38 -21.68
C SER A 51 6.03 -16.20 -20.79
N VAL A 52 5.92 -16.99 -19.72
CA VAL A 52 4.80 -16.85 -18.77
C VAL A 52 4.82 -15.47 -18.11
N LEU A 53 5.97 -15.02 -17.64
CA LEU A 53 6.08 -13.72 -16.99
C LEU A 53 5.79 -12.55 -17.93
N LEU A 54 6.15 -12.67 -19.20
CA LEU A 54 5.87 -11.64 -20.21
C LEU A 54 4.38 -11.56 -20.57
N HIS A 55 3.71 -12.71 -20.66
CA HIS A 55 2.29 -12.76 -21.04
C HIS A 55 1.36 -12.52 -19.84
N TYR A 56 1.81 -12.79 -18.64
CA TYR A 56 1.05 -12.57 -17.40
C TYR A 56 1.80 -11.59 -16.52
N GLY A 57 1.81 -10.33 -16.96
CA GLY A 57 2.59 -9.26 -16.32
C GLY A 57 2.14 -8.86 -14.92
N ASP A 58 1.00 -9.36 -14.47
CA ASP A 58 0.49 -9.12 -13.11
C ASP A 58 1.11 -10.04 -12.05
N ILE A 59 1.82 -11.11 -12.46
CA ILE A 59 2.55 -11.98 -11.52
C ILE A 59 3.77 -11.24 -10.98
N SER A 60 3.95 -11.26 -9.66
CA SER A 60 5.18 -10.79 -9.05
C SER A 60 6.30 -11.82 -9.26
N ALA A 61 7.38 -11.42 -9.94
CA ALA A 61 8.55 -12.28 -10.14
C ALA A 61 9.21 -12.63 -8.81
N GLU A 62 9.25 -11.70 -7.87
CA GLU A 62 9.80 -11.91 -6.54
C GLU A 62 9.04 -12.99 -5.79
N TRP A 63 7.70 -12.93 -5.81
CA TRP A 63 6.87 -13.97 -5.21
C TRP A 63 7.08 -15.31 -5.90
N LEU A 64 7.09 -15.33 -7.23
CA LEU A 64 7.21 -16.57 -8.00
C LEU A 64 8.53 -17.27 -7.76
N LEU A 65 9.64 -16.54 -7.77
CA LEU A 65 10.99 -17.09 -7.69
C LEU A 65 11.46 -17.30 -6.25
N ARG A 66 11.12 -16.42 -5.33
CA ARG A 66 11.57 -16.46 -3.93
C ARG A 66 10.50 -16.81 -2.92
N GLY A 67 9.24 -16.70 -3.31
CA GLY A 67 8.12 -16.93 -2.39
C GLY A 67 7.87 -15.75 -1.45
N GLU A 68 8.42 -14.58 -1.73
CA GLU A 68 8.30 -13.38 -0.90
C GLU A 68 7.33 -12.38 -1.53
N GLY A 69 6.55 -11.72 -0.69
CA GLY A 69 5.60 -10.70 -1.12
C GLY A 69 4.27 -11.29 -1.60
N ASN A 70 3.50 -10.50 -2.32
CA ASN A 70 2.19 -10.88 -2.83
C ASN A 70 2.29 -11.47 -4.23
N MET A 71 1.41 -12.41 -4.53
CA MET A 71 1.30 -13.08 -5.82
C MET A 71 1.09 -12.10 -6.97
N ASN A 72 0.22 -11.13 -6.79
CA ASN A 72 -0.10 -10.12 -7.81
C ASN A 72 0.55 -8.77 -7.49
N LYS A 73 1.20 -8.19 -8.48
CA LYS A 73 1.81 -6.86 -8.37
C LYS A 73 0.81 -5.76 -8.02
N SER A 74 -0.41 -5.85 -8.57
CA SER A 74 -1.46 -4.87 -8.33
C SER A 74 -1.90 -4.84 -6.87
N GLU A 75 -1.98 -5.99 -6.22
CA GLU A 75 -2.33 -6.10 -4.80
C GLU A 75 -1.25 -5.48 -3.91
N GLU A 76 0.01 -5.71 -4.24
CA GLU A 76 1.14 -5.15 -3.52
C GLU A 76 1.12 -3.61 -3.57
N LYS A 77 0.93 -3.04 -4.76
CA LYS A 77 0.80 -1.59 -4.93
C LYS A 77 -0.41 -1.02 -4.20
N ASN A 78 -1.54 -1.71 -4.26
CA ASN A 78 -2.76 -1.29 -3.57
C ASN A 78 -2.58 -1.32 -2.06
N SER A 79 -1.88 -2.33 -1.52
CA SER A 79 -1.54 -2.42 -0.10
C SER A 79 -0.69 -1.24 0.34
N ASP A 80 0.35 -0.91 -0.42
CA ASP A 80 1.26 0.20 -0.11
C ASP A 80 0.51 1.54 -0.14
N ILE A 81 -0.32 1.75 -1.15
CA ILE A 81 -1.14 2.96 -1.27
C ILE A 81 -2.12 3.06 -0.09
N HIS A 82 -2.72 1.96 0.30
CA HIS A 82 -3.64 1.91 1.44
C HIS A 82 -2.93 2.28 2.75
N ILE A 83 -1.74 1.74 2.99
CA ILE A 83 -0.93 2.07 4.17
C ILE A 83 -0.58 3.56 4.19
N MET A 84 -0.14 4.11 3.05
CA MET A 84 0.17 5.53 2.92
C MET A 84 -1.06 6.41 3.20
N TYR A 85 -2.20 6.04 2.68
CA TYR A 85 -3.46 6.74 2.90
C TYR A 85 -3.85 6.76 4.37
N GLU A 86 -3.82 5.61 5.04
CA GLU A 86 -4.15 5.49 6.46
C GLU A 86 -3.19 6.29 7.34
N THR A 87 -1.89 6.26 7.04
CA THR A 87 -0.88 7.04 7.77
C THR A 87 -1.14 8.53 7.62
N SER A 88 -1.40 9.00 6.40
CA SER A 88 -1.70 10.41 6.12
C SER A 88 -2.96 10.87 6.83
N ARG A 89 -4.00 10.04 6.83
CA ARG A 89 -5.26 10.31 7.51
C ARG A 89 -5.08 10.49 9.02
N LYS A 90 -4.29 9.62 9.65
CA LYS A 90 -3.96 9.72 11.08
C LYS A 90 -3.23 11.02 11.39
N GLN A 91 -2.26 11.40 10.56
CA GLN A 91 -1.52 12.65 10.74
C GLN A 91 -2.42 13.87 10.62
N ILE A 92 -3.37 13.87 9.69
CA ILE A 92 -4.33 14.96 9.52
C ILE A 92 -5.20 15.08 10.77
N LEU A 93 -5.71 13.99 11.32
CA LEU A 93 -6.52 14.00 12.54
C LEU A 93 -5.75 14.57 13.74
N LEU A 94 -4.48 14.20 13.92
CA LEU A 94 -3.63 14.72 14.98
C LEU A 94 -3.38 16.21 14.82
N ARG A 95 -3.16 16.68 13.60
CA ARG A 95 -2.98 18.11 13.31
C ARG A 95 -4.27 18.90 13.57
N ASP A 96 -5.43 18.37 13.22
CA ASP A 96 -6.72 19.00 13.49
C ASP A 96 -6.97 19.14 14.99
N GLU A 97 -6.65 18.13 15.79
CA GLU A 97 -6.72 18.20 17.24
C GLU A 97 -5.80 19.28 17.80
N ARG A 98 -4.58 19.37 17.29
CA ARG A 98 -3.62 20.39 17.72
C ARG A 98 -4.08 21.80 17.37
N ILE A 99 -4.66 21.97 16.19
CA ILE A 99 -5.24 23.25 15.77
C ILE A 99 -6.35 23.68 16.71
N ARG A 100 -7.25 22.79 17.09
CA ARG A 100 -8.33 23.08 18.04
C ARG A 100 -7.78 23.48 19.41
N ASP A 101 -6.77 22.77 19.91
CA ASP A 101 -6.15 23.09 21.19
C ASP A 101 -5.52 24.49 21.15
N LEU A 102 -4.81 24.81 20.07
CA LEU A 102 -4.20 26.13 19.87
C LEU A 102 -5.25 27.24 19.75
N GLU A 103 -6.37 26.98 19.09
CA GLU A 103 -7.48 27.94 19.00
C GLU A 103 -8.06 28.25 20.38
N ILE A 104 -8.22 27.24 21.23
CA ILE A 104 -8.68 27.41 22.60
C ILE A 104 -7.68 28.22 23.40
N GLU A 105 -6.38 27.89 23.32
CA GLU A 105 -5.33 28.64 24.01
C GLU A 105 -5.28 30.10 23.58
N LEU A 106 -5.46 30.34 22.27
CA LEU A 106 -5.48 31.69 21.70
C LEU A 106 -6.68 32.52 22.23
N GLU A 107 -7.85 31.90 22.26
CA GLU A 107 -9.05 32.54 22.79
C GLU A 107 -8.91 32.93 24.26
N LEU A 108 -8.35 32.01 25.08
CA LEU A 108 -8.08 32.27 26.48
C LEU A 108 -7.05 33.43 26.65
N ALA A 109 -6.00 33.40 25.84
CA ALA A 109 -4.98 34.46 25.88
C ALA A 109 -5.56 35.83 25.48
N ASN A 110 -6.42 35.87 24.48
CA ASN A 110 -7.08 37.10 24.04
C ASN A 110 -8.03 37.66 25.11
N THR A 111 -8.78 36.80 25.77
CA THR A 111 -9.67 37.17 26.87
C THR A 111 -8.85 37.79 28.00
N ARG A 112 -7.75 37.17 28.39
CA ARG A 112 -6.84 37.66 29.43
C ARG A 112 -6.23 39.00 29.05
N TYR A 113 -5.83 39.13 27.79
CA TYR A 113 -5.29 40.39 27.27
C TYR A 113 -6.31 41.52 27.39
N GLU A 114 -7.56 41.31 27.01
CA GLU A 114 -8.62 42.29 27.10
C GLU A 114 -8.90 42.67 28.57
N GLU A 115 -8.88 41.71 29.50
CA GLU A 115 -9.03 41.98 30.93
C GLU A 115 -7.91 42.87 31.46
N LEU A 116 -6.65 42.51 31.14
CA LEU A 116 -5.48 43.29 31.55
C LEU A 116 -5.51 44.73 30.98
N LYS A 117 -5.95 44.84 29.72
CA LYS A 117 -6.10 46.16 29.06
C LYS A 117 -7.08 47.03 29.81
N LYS A 118 -8.20 46.47 30.25
CA LYS A 118 -9.21 47.18 31.07
C LYS A 118 -8.62 47.62 32.42
N GLU A 119 -7.88 46.75 33.07
CA GLU A 119 -7.21 47.05 34.34
C GLU A 119 -6.19 48.18 34.18
N VAL A 120 -5.38 48.15 33.13
CA VAL A 120 -4.43 49.23 32.84
C VAL A 120 -5.12 50.57 32.62
N LEU A 121 -6.20 50.55 31.86
CA LEU A 121 -7.00 51.80 31.62
C LEU A 121 -7.61 52.32 32.91
N ALA A 122 -8.10 51.46 33.79
CA ALA A 122 -8.64 51.85 35.09
C ALA A 122 -7.56 52.48 35.98
N LEU A 123 -6.38 51.87 36.02
CA LEU A 123 -5.23 52.42 36.79
C LEU A 123 -4.78 53.76 36.22
N LYS A 124 -4.76 53.95 34.92
CA LYS A 124 -4.41 55.23 34.31
C LYS A 124 -5.43 56.33 34.68
N ARG A 125 -6.71 56.01 34.74
CA ARG A 125 -7.75 56.94 35.18
C ARG A 125 -7.55 57.35 36.64
N ILE A 126 -7.26 56.40 37.51
CA ILE A 126 -6.96 56.66 38.93
C ILE A 126 -5.75 57.58 39.06
N ALA A 127 -4.66 57.31 38.33
CA ALA A 127 -3.45 58.13 38.33
C ALA A 127 -3.71 59.57 37.87
N LYS A 128 -4.61 59.76 36.92
CA LYS A 128 -4.97 61.12 36.46
C LYS A 128 -5.86 61.87 37.43
N SER A 129 -6.61 61.20 38.29
CA SER A 129 -7.54 61.78 39.28
C SER A 129 -6.85 62.21 40.55
N SER A 130 -5.64 61.77 40.79
CA SER A 130 -4.89 62.09 42.03
C SER A 130 -4.01 63.34 41.92
#